data_a7cdf7cc0e635c5c417f3608c65e2372
#
_entry.id   a7cdf7cc0e635c5c417f3608c65e2372
#
_cell.length_a   1.000
_cell.length_b   1.000
_cell.length_c   1.000
_cell.angle_alpha   90.00
_cell.angle_beta   90.00
_cell.angle_gamma   90.00
#
_symmetry.space_group_name_H-M   'P 1'
#
loop_
_entity.id
_entity.type
_entity.pdbx_description
1 polymer ?
#
loop_
_entity_poly.entity_id
_entity_poly.type
_entity_poly.pdbx_seq_one_letter_code
_entity_poly.pdbx_strand_id
1 'polypeptide(L)'
;MRKHKTSVSLLRALLLFFAAVLCGGCGAQKNSAAAPLTPVTVTAVEEYSGAEGNTYSASIVPYIQLQATFKSAGYVTSILQRKGADGRSRNVQQGDIVKKDTVLATVRQEDYRRVLEQYKGQLEQASAAAEKAKQDFARASALYAANAMTQSDYDAAKAQNDSTQGSLVTAQASVNQAEQSLTDCELRAPLDSVVLARNVEVGALVATGTPGFTLGDTTLVKAVFGVPETMLGNVNLGKKQAVRTESFPQEFIGQITAISPQADQKSRTFQVEVTIPNPRDLLKSGMVVTLDLGQTRLSHPVLVVPLSAIVSVGDGTNTFSVFVITHDNGTDVAHRRAVQPGGAYGNKVGILRGLNSGDRVISNGANLVTDGQTVRVIP
;
A
#
# COMPACT_ATOMS: atom_id res chain seq x y z
N MET A 1 80.90 -50.99 -32.36
CA MET A 1 81.29 -52.42 -32.33
C MET A 1 80.02 -53.23 -32.09
N ARG A 2 79.48 -53.80 -33.14
CA ARG A 2 79.51 -55.20 -33.60
C ARG A 2 78.84 -56.17 -32.68
N LYS A 3 77.72 -56.75 -33.23
CA LYS A 3 77.12 -58.13 -33.01
C LYS A 3 76.20 -58.26 -31.83
N HIS A 4 74.87 -58.49 -32.00
CA HIS A 4 74.34 -59.79 -32.54
C HIS A 4 72.88 -59.60 -33.07
N LYS A 5 72.74 -59.73 -34.38
CA LYS A 5 71.50 -60.17 -35.05
C LYS A 5 71.60 -61.67 -35.21
N THR A 6 70.50 -62.42 -34.91
CA THR A 6 70.15 -63.75 -35.34
C THR A 6 69.67 -64.59 -34.17
N SER A 7 68.39 -64.43 -33.80
CA SER A 7 67.61 -65.57 -33.17
C SER A 7 66.09 -65.20 -32.97
N VAL A 8 65.54 -64.20 -33.67
CA VAL A 8 64.11 -63.84 -33.47
C VAL A 8 63.21 -64.32 -34.63
N SER A 9 63.79 -64.86 -35.71
CA SER A 9 63.00 -65.30 -36.88
C SER A 9 62.36 -66.65 -36.84
N LEU A 10 62.80 -67.59 -35.96
CA LEU A 10 62.22 -68.91 -35.86
C LEU A 10 61.09 -69.09 -34.83
N LEU A 11 60.99 -68.18 -33.89
CA LEU A 11 59.91 -68.20 -32.88
C LEU A 11 58.63 -67.53 -33.37
N ARG A 12 58.70 -66.69 -34.43
CA ARG A 12 57.54 -66.06 -35.05
C ARG A 12 56.78 -66.92 -36.06
N ALA A 13 57.37 -67.90 -36.62
CA ALA A 13 56.73 -68.84 -37.57
C ALA A 13 55.86 -69.95 -36.86
N LEU A 14 56.18 -70.31 -35.63
CA LEU A 14 55.41 -71.31 -34.88
C LEU A 14 54.21 -70.81 -34.13
N LEU A 15 54.15 -69.48 -33.90
CA LEU A 15 53.02 -68.83 -33.22
C LEU A 15 51.88 -68.41 -34.20
N LEU A 16 52.16 -68.36 -35.47
CA LEU A 16 51.17 -68.02 -36.54
C LEU A 16 50.37 -69.21 -37.03
N PHE A 17 50.82 -70.42 -36.79
CA PHE A 17 50.12 -71.69 -37.22
C PHE A 17 49.14 -72.21 -36.14
N PHE A 18 49.22 -71.72 -34.89
CA PHE A 18 48.30 -72.14 -33.81
C PHE A 18 47.12 -71.21 -33.62
N ALA A 19 47.12 -70.04 -34.30
CA ALA A 19 46.04 -69.04 -34.24
C ALA A 19 44.95 -69.22 -35.30
N ALA A 20 45.10 -70.18 -36.25
CA ALA A 20 44.17 -70.39 -37.36
C ALA A 20 43.12 -71.47 -37.20
N VAL A 21 43.10 -72.21 -36.06
CA VAL A 21 42.19 -73.36 -35.87
C VAL A 21 41.09 -73.12 -34.80
N LEU A 22 41.03 -71.92 -34.21
CA LEU A 22 40.05 -71.61 -33.16
C LEU A 22 38.98 -70.55 -33.55
N CYS A 23 38.76 -70.29 -34.83
CA CYS A 23 37.69 -69.39 -35.33
C CYS A 23 36.63 -70.13 -36.12
N GLY A 24 36.10 -71.19 -35.54
CA GLY A 24 34.95 -71.92 -36.12
C GLY A 24 33.93 -72.17 -35.02
N GLY A 25 32.88 -71.29 -34.94
CA GLY A 25 31.68 -71.63 -34.21
C GLY A 25 31.35 -70.75 -32.99
N CYS A 26 30.79 -69.59 -33.21
CA CYS A 26 29.74 -69.01 -32.33
C CYS A 26 28.87 -68.06 -33.18
N GLY A 27 27.81 -68.60 -33.70
CA GLY A 27 26.66 -67.79 -34.16
C GLY A 27 26.08 -67.09 -32.94
N ALA A 28 26.49 -65.87 -32.69
CA ALA A 28 25.82 -65.01 -31.70
C ALA A 28 24.48 -64.61 -32.24
N GLN A 29 23.44 -65.31 -31.79
CA GLN A 29 22.06 -64.91 -31.87
C GLN A 29 21.97 -63.56 -31.18
N LYS A 30 21.80 -62.45 -31.98
CA LYS A 30 21.44 -61.15 -31.47
C LYS A 30 20.07 -61.26 -30.80
N ASN A 31 20.08 -61.62 -29.50
CA ASN A 31 18.93 -61.25 -28.66
C ASN A 31 18.91 -59.74 -28.64
N SER A 32 18.07 -59.16 -29.48
CA SER A 32 17.63 -57.76 -29.34
C SER A 32 16.84 -57.68 -28.03
N ALA A 33 17.56 -57.56 -26.92
CA ALA A 33 16.93 -57.12 -25.67
C ALA A 33 16.30 -55.75 -26.03
N ALA A 34 14.98 -55.68 -26.04
CA ALA A 34 14.26 -54.43 -26.21
C ALA A 34 14.84 -53.47 -25.20
N ALA A 35 15.34 -52.33 -25.68
CA ALA A 35 15.86 -51.28 -24.83
C ALA A 35 14.80 -50.94 -23.75
N PRO A 36 15.22 -50.85 -22.47
CA PRO A 36 14.26 -50.57 -21.41
C PRO A 36 13.47 -49.28 -21.74
N LEU A 37 12.14 -49.45 -21.75
CA LEU A 37 11.24 -48.30 -22.05
C LEU A 37 11.49 -47.17 -21.06
N THR A 38 11.71 -45.97 -21.55
CA THR A 38 11.91 -44.75 -20.72
C THR A 38 10.66 -44.48 -19.90
N PRO A 39 10.74 -44.47 -18.56
CA PRO A 39 9.59 -44.18 -17.71
C PRO A 39 9.27 -42.67 -17.77
N VAL A 40 8.01 -42.31 -18.02
CA VAL A 40 7.54 -40.93 -18.10
C VAL A 40 6.22 -40.76 -17.33
N THR A 41 6.02 -39.58 -16.73
CA THR A 41 4.72 -39.22 -16.17
C THR A 41 3.97 -38.35 -17.16
N VAL A 42 2.68 -38.60 -17.30
CA VAL A 42 1.82 -37.94 -18.29
C VAL A 42 0.70 -37.17 -17.60
N THR A 43 0.42 -35.98 -18.09
CA THR A 43 -0.68 -35.14 -17.63
C THR A 43 -1.57 -34.76 -18.81
N ALA A 44 -2.89 -34.80 -18.62
CA ALA A 44 -3.82 -34.32 -19.62
C ALA A 44 -3.73 -32.79 -19.75
N VAL A 45 -3.88 -32.28 -20.98
CA VAL A 45 -4.02 -30.86 -21.24
C VAL A 45 -5.39 -30.40 -20.74
N GLU A 46 -5.39 -29.50 -19.79
CA GLU A 46 -6.59 -28.97 -19.16
C GLU A 46 -6.93 -27.59 -19.73
N GLU A 47 -8.21 -27.26 -19.72
CA GLU A 47 -8.66 -25.89 -19.98
C GLU A 47 -8.60 -25.08 -18.70
N TYR A 48 -7.80 -24.02 -18.71
CA TYR A 48 -7.73 -23.05 -17.62
C TYR A 48 -8.68 -21.89 -17.93
N SER A 49 -9.75 -21.85 -17.18
CA SER A 49 -10.74 -20.74 -17.20
C SER A 49 -10.57 -19.81 -15.98
N GLY A 50 -9.48 -19.99 -15.27
CA GLY A 50 -9.15 -19.19 -14.09
C GLY A 50 -8.96 -17.73 -14.46
N ALA A 51 -9.33 -16.88 -13.54
CA ALA A 51 -9.09 -15.45 -13.66
C ALA A 51 -7.66 -15.15 -13.26
N GLU A 52 -6.90 -14.45 -14.08
CA GLU A 52 -5.69 -13.75 -13.62
C GLU A 52 -6.12 -12.65 -12.66
N GLY A 53 -6.09 -12.95 -11.38
CA GLY A 53 -6.25 -11.95 -10.32
C GLY A 53 -4.91 -11.33 -10.03
N ASN A 54 -4.69 -10.08 -10.45
CA ASN A 54 -3.57 -9.31 -9.95
C ASN A 54 -3.89 -8.89 -8.50
N THR A 55 -3.30 -9.62 -7.55
CA THR A 55 -3.41 -9.31 -6.13
C THR A 55 -2.45 -8.18 -5.78
N TYR A 56 -2.98 -7.11 -5.20
CA TYR A 56 -2.21 -5.96 -4.75
C TYR A 56 -2.17 -5.92 -3.23
N SER A 57 -0.99 -5.62 -2.69
CA SER A 57 -0.85 -5.32 -1.27
C SER A 57 -1.09 -3.83 -1.05
N ALA A 58 -1.94 -3.49 -0.09
CA ALA A 58 -2.25 -2.12 0.29
C ALA A 58 -1.97 -1.90 1.77
N SER A 59 -1.63 -0.67 2.12
CA SER A 59 -1.48 -0.24 3.50
C SER A 59 -2.76 0.47 3.97
N ILE A 60 -3.24 0.11 5.16
CA ILE A 60 -4.35 0.80 5.80
C ILE A 60 -3.87 2.10 6.42
N VAL A 61 -4.55 3.19 6.08
CA VAL A 61 -4.37 4.50 6.73
C VAL A 61 -5.72 5.03 7.22
N PRO A 62 -5.76 5.93 8.20
CA PRO A 62 -6.98 6.57 8.64
C PRO A 62 -7.63 7.36 7.50
N TYR A 63 -8.95 7.53 7.54
CA TYR A 63 -9.66 8.35 6.55
C TYR A 63 -9.19 9.79 6.57
N ILE A 64 -9.07 10.37 7.78
CA ILE A 64 -8.49 11.67 8.04
C ILE A 64 -7.38 11.48 9.06
N GLN A 65 -6.20 12.03 8.79
CA GLN A 65 -5.12 12.13 9.76
C GLN A 65 -4.68 13.59 9.86
N LEU A 66 -4.58 14.10 11.06
CA LEU A 66 -4.16 15.47 11.31
C LEU A 66 -3.23 15.55 12.52
N GLN A 67 -2.43 16.60 12.53
CA GLN A 67 -1.60 16.96 13.68
C GLN A 67 -2.26 18.10 14.42
N ALA A 68 -2.64 17.85 15.67
CA ALA A 68 -3.09 18.91 16.57
C ALA A 68 -1.85 19.65 17.10
N THR A 69 -1.68 20.90 16.69
CA THR A 69 -0.52 21.74 17.01
C THR A 69 -0.88 22.82 18.01
N PHE A 70 0.06 23.17 18.90
CA PHE A 70 -0.11 24.29 19.83
C PHE A 70 -0.16 25.61 19.08
N LYS A 71 -1.14 26.45 19.42
CA LYS A 71 -1.31 27.81 18.86
C LYS A 71 -0.58 28.86 19.71
N SER A 72 -0.39 28.57 21.00
CA SER A 72 0.32 29.44 21.97
C SER A 72 1.58 28.78 22.48
N ALA A 73 2.62 29.56 22.72
CA ALA A 73 3.89 29.10 23.28
C ALA A 73 3.84 29.06 24.80
N GLY A 74 4.59 28.14 25.42
CA GLY A 74 4.73 28.05 26.87
C GLY A 74 4.97 26.64 27.38
N TYR A 75 4.98 26.49 28.70
CA TYR A 75 5.11 25.16 29.31
C TYR A 75 3.78 24.44 29.39
N VAL A 76 3.75 23.17 29.02
CA VAL A 76 2.57 22.32 29.15
C VAL A 76 2.32 22.01 30.63
N THR A 77 1.17 22.44 31.14
CA THR A 77 0.81 22.28 32.58
C THR A 77 -0.03 21.03 32.80
N SER A 78 -0.83 20.63 31.83
CA SER A 78 -1.68 19.44 31.95
C SER A 78 -1.91 18.77 30.60
N ILE A 79 -2.16 17.47 30.67
CA ILE A 79 -2.61 16.63 29.56
C ILE A 79 -3.89 15.93 30.00
N LEU A 80 -4.83 15.76 29.08
CA LEU A 80 -6.10 15.07 29.31
C LEU A 80 -5.84 13.73 30.01
N GLN A 81 -6.57 13.50 31.09
CA GLN A 81 -6.50 12.26 31.84
C GLN A 81 -7.62 11.30 31.48
N ARG A 82 -7.30 10.04 31.41
CA ARG A 82 -8.19 8.90 31.19
C ARG A 82 -7.95 7.81 32.21
N LYS A 83 -8.98 7.04 32.53
CA LYS A 83 -8.83 5.83 33.32
C LYS A 83 -8.23 4.73 32.45
N GLY A 84 -7.12 4.16 32.90
CA GLY A 84 -6.52 2.98 32.27
C GLY A 84 -7.34 1.71 32.55
N ALA A 85 -6.96 0.60 31.92
CA ALA A 85 -7.56 -0.71 32.14
C ALA A 85 -7.40 -1.20 33.60
N ASP A 86 -6.37 -0.69 34.30
CA ASP A 86 -6.09 -0.92 35.73
C ASP A 86 -6.91 -0.01 36.66
N GLY A 87 -7.80 0.82 36.12
CA GLY A 87 -8.62 1.79 36.85
C GLY A 87 -7.85 3.04 37.33
N ARG A 88 -6.54 3.14 37.11
CA ARG A 88 -5.74 4.30 37.48
C ARG A 88 -5.88 5.41 36.44
N SER A 89 -5.80 6.67 36.93
CA SER A 89 -5.76 7.83 36.05
C SER A 89 -4.40 7.91 35.36
N ARG A 90 -4.41 8.05 34.03
CA ARG A 90 -3.21 8.24 33.20
C ARG A 90 -3.44 9.34 32.17
N ASN A 91 -2.37 9.91 31.67
CA ASN A 91 -2.48 10.82 30.53
C ASN A 91 -3.01 10.08 29.30
N VAL A 92 -3.80 10.78 28.48
CA VAL A 92 -4.25 10.28 27.18
C VAL A 92 -3.05 9.82 26.36
N GLN A 93 -3.20 8.66 25.72
CA GLN A 93 -2.13 8.03 24.94
C GLN A 93 -2.66 7.41 23.66
N GLN A 94 -1.76 6.86 22.86
CA GLN A 94 -2.10 6.15 21.64
C GLN A 94 -3.19 5.10 21.87
N GLY A 95 -4.21 5.10 20.99
CA GLY A 95 -5.38 4.22 21.07
C GLY A 95 -6.58 4.80 21.83
N ASP A 96 -6.42 5.90 22.57
CA ASP A 96 -7.55 6.54 23.27
C ASP A 96 -8.45 7.29 22.27
N ILE A 97 -9.76 7.15 22.47
CA ILE A 97 -10.76 7.87 21.67
C ILE A 97 -11.00 9.23 22.30
N VAL A 98 -10.98 10.29 21.53
CA VAL A 98 -11.28 11.66 21.95
C VAL A 98 -12.38 12.26 21.09
N LYS A 99 -13.27 13.02 21.73
CA LYS A 99 -14.37 13.71 21.05
C LYS A 99 -13.90 15.09 20.60
N LYS A 100 -14.56 15.59 19.58
CA LYS A 100 -14.41 16.99 19.12
C LYS A 100 -14.49 17.95 20.32
N ASP A 101 -13.71 19.02 20.27
CA ASP A 101 -13.60 20.10 21.26
C ASP A 101 -13.08 19.67 22.66
N THR A 102 -12.69 18.39 22.84
CA THR A 102 -12.05 17.93 24.07
C THR A 102 -10.67 18.58 24.19
N VAL A 103 -10.36 19.15 25.37
CA VAL A 103 -9.03 19.70 25.68
C VAL A 103 -8.06 18.54 25.88
N LEU A 104 -7.04 18.45 25.02
CA LEU A 104 -6.02 17.40 25.03
C LEU A 104 -4.82 17.79 25.90
N ALA A 105 -4.43 19.06 25.85
CA ALA A 105 -3.35 19.60 26.65
C ALA A 105 -3.58 21.10 26.91
N THR A 106 -3.00 21.62 27.97
CA THR A 106 -3.08 23.03 28.33
C THR A 106 -1.68 23.59 28.53
N VAL A 107 -1.37 24.72 27.93
CA VAL A 107 -0.18 25.51 28.16
C VAL A 107 -0.44 26.45 29.35
N ARG A 108 0.63 26.85 30.06
CA ARG A 108 0.53 27.76 31.20
C ARG A 108 -0.20 29.05 30.81
N GLN A 109 -1.32 29.32 31.49
CA GLN A 109 -2.26 30.39 31.14
C GLN A 109 -2.00 31.70 31.92
N GLU A 110 -1.17 31.68 33.00
CA GLU A 110 -1.02 32.81 33.92
C GLU A 110 -0.53 34.08 33.22
N ASP A 111 0.42 33.96 32.30
CA ASP A 111 0.95 35.13 31.56
C ASP A 111 -0.11 35.73 30.62
N TYR A 112 -0.85 34.87 29.94
CA TYR A 112 -1.94 35.28 29.04
C TYR A 112 -3.13 35.92 29.79
N ARG A 113 -3.45 35.42 31.02
CA ARG A 113 -4.48 36.02 31.87
C ARG A 113 -4.05 37.42 32.31
N ARG A 114 -2.79 37.63 32.71
CA ARG A 114 -2.30 38.96 33.09
C ARG A 114 -2.41 39.95 31.94
N VAL A 115 -2.07 39.53 30.75
CA VAL A 115 -2.22 40.38 29.55
C VAL A 115 -3.71 40.71 29.27
N LEU A 116 -4.59 39.72 29.41
CA LEU A 116 -6.04 39.97 29.28
C LEU A 116 -6.55 40.97 30.31
N GLU A 117 -6.18 40.87 31.59
CA GLU A 117 -6.60 41.81 32.63
C GLU A 117 -6.04 43.20 32.39
N GLN A 118 -4.83 43.34 31.86
CA GLN A 118 -4.27 44.62 31.44
C GLN A 118 -5.12 45.28 30.36
N TYR A 119 -5.52 44.54 29.29
CA TYR A 119 -6.36 45.07 28.21
C TYR A 119 -7.78 45.38 28.66
N LYS A 120 -8.35 44.62 29.60
CA LYS A 120 -9.64 44.95 30.25
C LYS A 120 -9.59 46.29 30.99
N GLY A 121 -8.52 46.54 31.73
CA GLY A 121 -8.32 47.86 32.39
C GLY A 121 -8.23 49.00 31.37
N GLN A 122 -7.56 48.79 30.23
CA GLN A 122 -7.49 49.76 29.15
C GLN A 122 -8.86 50.00 28.49
N LEU A 123 -9.64 48.95 28.32
CA LEU A 123 -11.03 49.06 27.79
C LEU A 123 -11.91 49.86 28.74
N GLU A 124 -11.82 49.65 30.04
CA GLU A 124 -12.59 50.41 31.04
C GLU A 124 -12.26 51.90 30.96
N GLN A 125 -10.95 52.25 30.87
CA GLN A 125 -10.50 53.64 30.70
C GLN A 125 -11.05 54.24 29.38
N ALA A 126 -10.95 53.53 28.27
CA ALA A 126 -11.46 54.01 26.97
C ALA A 126 -12.99 54.14 26.99
N SER A 127 -13.70 53.23 27.65
CA SER A 127 -15.16 53.29 27.81
C SER A 127 -15.60 54.51 28.62
N ALA A 128 -14.92 54.78 29.74
CA ALA A 128 -15.22 55.99 30.53
C ALA A 128 -14.93 57.27 29.81
N ALA A 129 -13.83 57.35 29.02
CA ALA A 129 -13.52 58.51 28.18
C ALA A 129 -14.53 58.72 27.05
N ALA A 130 -14.95 57.64 26.37
CA ALA A 130 -15.95 57.70 25.31
C ALA A 130 -17.33 58.11 25.85
N GLU A 131 -17.74 57.59 26.98
CA GLU A 131 -19.01 57.96 27.63
C GLU A 131 -19.04 59.45 28.01
N LYS A 132 -17.93 59.95 28.61
CA LYS A 132 -17.77 61.39 28.90
C LYS A 132 -17.86 62.22 27.62
N ALA A 133 -17.09 61.91 26.59
CA ALA A 133 -17.10 62.68 25.33
C ALA A 133 -18.48 62.65 24.65
N LYS A 134 -19.20 61.54 24.70
CA LYS A 134 -20.57 61.39 24.20
C LYS A 134 -21.55 62.34 24.93
N GLN A 135 -21.44 62.42 26.26
CA GLN A 135 -22.27 63.34 27.05
C GLN A 135 -21.90 64.79 26.78
N ASP A 136 -20.62 65.15 26.63
CA ASP A 136 -20.14 66.44 26.29
C ASP A 136 -20.63 66.90 24.88
N PHE A 137 -20.57 65.97 23.88
CA PHE A 137 -21.09 66.22 22.53
C PHE A 137 -22.60 66.35 22.52
N ALA A 138 -23.35 65.60 23.30
CA ALA A 138 -24.82 65.78 23.43
C ALA A 138 -25.18 67.12 23.99
N ARG A 139 -24.44 67.64 24.99
CA ARG A 139 -24.60 68.99 25.52
C ARG A 139 -24.26 70.08 24.45
N ALA A 140 -23.11 69.92 23.78
CA ALA A 140 -22.70 70.83 22.69
C ALA A 140 -23.72 70.86 21.55
N SER A 141 -24.27 69.73 21.18
CA SER A 141 -25.31 69.63 20.12
C SER A 141 -26.58 70.35 20.50
N ALA A 142 -27.04 70.30 21.77
CA ALA A 142 -28.19 71.03 22.25
C ALA A 142 -27.95 72.58 22.30
N LEU A 143 -26.74 72.96 22.75
CA LEU A 143 -26.38 74.42 22.76
C LEU A 143 -26.22 74.96 21.36
N TYR A 144 -25.65 74.23 20.41
CA TYR A 144 -25.53 74.67 19.01
C TYR A 144 -26.91 74.80 18.35
N ALA A 145 -27.81 73.85 18.57
CA ALA A 145 -29.20 73.93 18.07
C ALA A 145 -29.94 75.13 18.66
N ALA A 146 -29.61 75.58 19.87
CA ALA A 146 -30.15 76.80 20.49
C ALA A 146 -29.42 78.12 20.08
N ASN A 147 -28.47 78.10 19.12
CA ASN A 147 -27.60 79.20 18.72
C ASN A 147 -26.76 79.79 19.89
N ALA A 148 -26.45 78.96 20.91
CA ALA A 148 -25.70 79.39 22.09
C ALA A 148 -24.24 78.89 22.11
N MET A 149 -23.73 78.37 20.96
CA MET A 149 -22.39 77.85 20.77
C MET A 149 -21.88 78.18 19.37
N THR A 150 -20.54 78.28 19.21
CA THR A 150 -19.91 78.48 17.90
C THR A 150 -19.84 77.16 17.10
N GLN A 151 -19.80 77.25 15.76
CA GLN A 151 -19.60 76.11 14.89
C GLN A 151 -18.28 75.35 15.23
N SER A 152 -17.21 76.12 15.48
CA SER A 152 -15.88 75.57 15.82
C SER A 152 -15.91 74.72 17.07
N ASP A 153 -16.60 75.14 18.12
CA ASP A 153 -16.70 74.46 19.40
C ASP A 153 -17.55 73.19 19.25
N TYR A 154 -18.61 73.20 18.45
CA TYR A 154 -19.42 72.04 18.12
C TYR A 154 -18.62 71.04 17.35
N ASP A 155 -17.84 71.42 16.31
CA ASP A 155 -17.03 70.56 15.50
C ASP A 155 -15.90 69.95 16.35
N ALA A 156 -15.33 70.66 17.30
CA ALA A 156 -14.34 70.17 18.25
C ALA A 156 -14.93 69.09 19.19
N ALA A 157 -16.12 69.27 19.76
CA ALA A 157 -16.82 68.33 20.58
C ALA A 157 -17.16 67.00 19.82
N LYS A 158 -17.60 67.17 18.56
CA LYS A 158 -17.90 66.10 17.65
C LYS A 158 -16.62 65.26 17.37
N ALA A 159 -15.55 65.96 16.95
CA ALA A 159 -14.25 65.26 16.69
C ALA A 159 -13.71 64.51 17.92
N GLN A 160 -13.86 65.07 19.12
CA GLN A 160 -13.48 64.42 20.37
C GLN A 160 -14.32 63.18 20.66
N ASN A 161 -15.66 63.27 20.45
CA ASN A 161 -16.52 62.08 20.59
C ASN A 161 -16.12 61.00 19.59
N ASP A 162 -15.93 61.34 18.32
CA ASP A 162 -15.57 60.37 17.28
C ASP A 162 -14.19 59.72 17.55
N SER A 163 -13.21 60.50 18.03
CA SER A 163 -11.89 60.02 18.41
C SER A 163 -11.92 59.05 19.59
N THR A 164 -12.69 59.41 20.64
CA THR A 164 -12.80 58.51 21.82
C THR A 164 -13.60 57.26 21.51
N GLN A 165 -14.60 57.31 20.64
CA GLN A 165 -15.33 56.15 20.15
C GLN A 165 -14.40 55.23 19.35
N GLY A 166 -13.52 55.75 18.49
CA GLY A 166 -12.49 55.00 17.79
C GLY A 166 -11.52 54.30 18.77
N SER A 167 -11.11 55.00 19.82
CA SER A 167 -10.26 54.46 20.87
C SER A 167 -10.92 53.29 21.64
N LEU A 168 -12.24 53.43 21.96
CA LEU A 168 -13.02 52.35 22.58
C LEU A 168 -13.06 51.08 21.73
N VAL A 169 -13.33 51.24 20.40
CA VAL A 169 -13.35 50.11 19.46
C VAL A 169 -11.99 49.42 19.42
N THR A 170 -10.89 50.17 19.40
CA THR A 170 -9.53 49.64 19.42
C THR A 170 -9.24 48.89 20.71
N ALA A 171 -9.62 49.43 21.88
CA ALA A 171 -9.44 48.77 23.16
C ALA A 171 -10.26 47.47 23.26
N GLN A 172 -11.49 47.44 22.74
CA GLN A 172 -12.31 46.22 22.67
C GLN A 172 -11.67 45.15 21.79
N ALA A 173 -11.12 45.56 20.63
CA ALA A 173 -10.40 44.60 19.76
C ALA A 173 -9.19 44.01 20.45
N SER A 174 -8.45 44.77 21.29
CA SER A 174 -7.30 44.25 22.06
C SER A 174 -7.72 43.25 23.12
N VAL A 175 -8.88 43.46 23.78
CA VAL A 175 -9.42 42.47 24.74
C VAL A 175 -9.81 41.20 24.01
N ASN A 176 -10.53 41.28 22.87
CA ASN A 176 -10.91 40.10 22.09
C ASN A 176 -9.69 39.30 21.64
N GLN A 177 -8.60 39.97 21.21
CA GLN A 177 -7.36 39.34 20.82
C GLN A 177 -6.69 38.59 22.02
N ALA A 178 -6.68 39.18 23.21
CA ALA A 178 -6.13 38.59 24.40
C ALA A 178 -6.97 37.38 24.88
N GLU A 179 -8.31 37.46 24.77
CA GLU A 179 -9.21 36.32 25.06
C GLU A 179 -8.98 35.18 24.11
N GLN A 180 -8.79 35.44 22.81
CA GLN A 180 -8.44 34.42 21.83
C GLN A 180 -7.10 33.77 22.18
N SER A 181 -6.08 34.57 22.53
CA SER A 181 -4.76 34.06 22.90
C SER A 181 -4.82 33.17 24.16
N LEU A 182 -5.66 33.51 25.13
CA LEU A 182 -5.92 32.67 26.31
C LEU A 182 -6.62 31.36 25.94
N THR A 183 -7.62 31.43 25.05
CA THR A 183 -8.30 30.23 24.55
C THR A 183 -7.34 29.32 23.79
N ASP A 184 -6.45 29.90 23.00
CA ASP A 184 -5.43 29.18 22.22
C ASP A 184 -4.34 28.51 23.09
N CYS A 185 -4.31 28.75 24.41
CA CYS A 185 -3.51 27.98 25.36
C CYS A 185 -4.04 26.55 25.54
N GLU A 186 -5.26 26.27 25.12
CA GLU A 186 -5.85 24.96 25.17
C GLU A 186 -5.77 24.28 23.79
N LEU A 187 -5.03 23.17 23.74
CA LEU A 187 -4.98 22.33 22.56
C LEU A 187 -6.23 21.41 22.53
N ARG A 188 -7.15 21.65 21.61
CA ARG A 188 -8.40 20.91 21.50
C ARG A 188 -8.42 19.98 20.29
N ALA A 189 -9.13 18.85 20.40
CA ALA A 189 -9.38 17.96 19.29
C ALA A 189 -10.37 18.61 18.30
N PRO A 190 -10.02 18.76 17.01
CA PRO A 190 -10.90 19.44 16.03
C PRO A 190 -12.03 18.56 15.52
N LEU A 191 -11.96 17.23 15.74
CA LEU A 191 -12.96 16.24 15.33
C LEU A 191 -12.94 15.04 16.27
N ASP A 192 -13.97 14.20 16.20
CA ASP A 192 -13.98 12.88 16.86
C ASP A 192 -12.89 12.02 16.25
N SER A 193 -12.00 11.50 17.08
CA SER A 193 -10.78 10.83 16.59
C SER A 193 -10.19 9.86 17.60
N VAL A 194 -9.27 9.03 17.11
CA VAL A 194 -8.38 8.21 17.92
C VAL A 194 -7.01 8.88 17.96
N VAL A 195 -6.38 8.90 19.13
CA VAL A 195 -5.01 9.36 19.28
C VAL A 195 -4.07 8.33 18.64
N LEU A 196 -3.42 8.71 17.54
CA LEU A 196 -2.44 7.87 16.85
C LEU A 196 -1.04 8.00 17.45
N ALA A 197 -0.68 9.21 17.92
CA ALA A 197 0.55 9.47 18.62
C ALA A 197 0.39 10.66 19.56
N ARG A 198 1.12 10.63 20.69
CA ARG A 198 1.31 11.75 21.60
C ARG A 198 2.77 12.17 21.56
N ASN A 199 3.01 13.43 21.18
CA ASN A 199 4.36 13.97 20.94
C ASN A 199 4.78 14.99 22.03
N VAL A 200 3.99 15.10 23.10
CA VAL A 200 4.20 16.08 24.16
C VAL A 200 4.03 15.46 25.56
N GLU A 201 4.79 15.99 26.51
CA GLU A 201 4.71 15.63 27.94
C GLU A 201 4.42 16.85 28.82
N VAL A 202 3.87 16.61 30.01
CA VAL A 202 3.70 17.65 31.03
C VAL A 202 5.07 18.21 31.41
N GLY A 203 5.18 19.54 31.48
CA GLY A 203 6.45 20.24 31.72
C GLY A 203 7.27 20.56 30.47
N ALA A 204 6.91 20.05 29.31
CA ALA A 204 7.58 20.37 28.04
C ALA A 204 7.35 21.84 27.66
N LEU A 205 8.39 22.51 27.15
CA LEU A 205 8.27 23.83 26.53
C LEU A 205 7.86 23.63 25.07
N VAL A 206 6.76 24.26 24.66
CA VAL A 206 6.25 24.20 23.29
C VAL A 206 6.22 25.62 22.67
N ALA A 207 6.42 25.66 21.36
CA ALA A 207 6.26 26.87 20.54
C ALA A 207 4.98 26.75 19.72
N THR A 208 4.54 27.89 19.16
CA THR A 208 3.45 27.92 18.16
C THR A 208 3.80 27.01 16.99
N GLY A 209 2.87 26.13 16.59
CA GLY A 209 3.06 25.16 15.52
C GLY A 209 3.67 23.83 15.96
N THR A 210 4.11 23.69 17.23
CA THR A 210 4.63 22.40 17.75
C THR A 210 3.51 21.35 17.75
N PRO A 211 3.69 20.16 17.12
CA PRO A 211 2.72 19.09 17.16
C PRO A 211 2.61 18.48 18.56
N GLY A 212 1.43 18.52 19.17
CA GLY A 212 1.16 17.86 20.45
C GLY A 212 0.62 16.45 20.30
N PHE A 213 -0.30 16.25 19.35
CA PHE A 213 -0.93 14.97 19.09
C PHE A 213 -1.10 14.74 17.60
N THR A 214 -0.98 13.48 17.19
CA THR A 214 -1.45 13.01 15.89
C THR A 214 -2.78 12.30 16.12
N LEU A 215 -3.82 12.79 15.45
CA LEU A 215 -5.20 12.30 15.57
C LEU A 215 -5.64 11.68 14.25
N GLY A 216 -6.46 10.64 14.30
CA GLY A 216 -7.01 9.98 13.12
C GLY A 216 -8.47 9.61 13.29
N ASP A 217 -9.27 9.86 12.24
CA ASP A 217 -10.60 9.27 12.12
C ASP A 217 -10.43 7.85 11.57
N THR A 218 -10.77 6.86 12.40
CA THR A 218 -10.71 5.43 12.08
C THR A 218 -12.08 4.80 11.86
N THR A 219 -13.17 5.56 11.87
CA THR A 219 -14.53 5.07 11.56
C THR A 219 -14.64 4.62 10.11
N LEU A 220 -13.90 5.29 9.26
CA LEU A 220 -13.55 4.89 7.89
C LEU A 220 -12.03 4.73 7.81
N VAL A 221 -11.58 3.82 6.99
CA VAL A 221 -10.15 3.67 6.69
C VAL A 221 -9.93 3.61 5.18
N LYS A 222 -8.73 3.91 4.75
CA LYS A 222 -8.33 3.82 3.34
C LYS A 222 -7.30 2.73 3.18
N ALA A 223 -7.52 1.81 2.24
CA ALA A 223 -6.48 0.95 1.74
C ALA A 223 -5.79 1.66 0.56
N VAL A 224 -4.50 1.92 0.71
CA VAL A 224 -3.69 2.70 -0.26
C VAL A 224 -2.66 1.79 -0.90
N PHE A 225 -2.63 1.75 -2.23
CA PHE A 225 -1.71 0.91 -3.01
C PHE A 225 -1.36 1.54 -4.35
N GLY A 226 -0.25 1.08 -4.94
CA GLY A 226 0.21 1.56 -6.25
C GLY A 226 -0.20 0.63 -7.38
N VAL A 227 -0.74 1.18 -8.46
CA VAL A 227 -1.14 0.45 -9.66
C VAL A 227 -0.29 0.91 -10.84
N PRO A 228 0.36 -0.01 -11.60
CA PRO A 228 1.07 0.34 -12.82
C PRO A 228 0.12 0.94 -13.88
N GLU A 229 0.66 1.77 -14.77
CA GLU A 229 -0.09 2.39 -15.86
C GLU A 229 -0.87 1.37 -16.71
N THR A 230 -0.26 0.23 -17.00
CA THR A 230 -0.86 -0.85 -17.82
C THR A 230 -2.15 -1.43 -17.24
N MET A 231 -2.34 -1.30 -15.92
CA MET A 231 -3.51 -1.83 -15.19
C MET A 231 -4.52 -0.75 -14.82
N LEU A 232 -4.19 0.53 -15.06
CA LEU A 232 -5.03 1.65 -14.65
C LEU A 232 -6.42 1.62 -15.31
N GLY A 233 -6.51 1.12 -16.56
CA GLY A 233 -7.77 0.95 -17.28
C GLY A 233 -8.80 0.01 -16.62
N ASN A 234 -8.33 -0.86 -15.70
CA ASN A 234 -9.19 -1.79 -14.95
C ASN A 234 -9.70 -1.19 -13.62
N VAL A 235 -9.19 -0.01 -13.24
CA VAL A 235 -9.53 0.69 -11.99
C VAL A 235 -10.56 1.77 -12.27
N ASN A 236 -11.77 1.59 -11.75
CA ASN A 236 -12.85 2.55 -11.95
C ASN A 236 -13.29 3.15 -10.60
N LEU A 237 -13.44 4.46 -10.54
CA LEU A 237 -14.01 5.15 -9.39
C LEU A 237 -15.41 4.62 -9.08
N GLY A 238 -15.71 4.47 -7.79
CA GLY A 238 -17.01 3.98 -7.33
C GLY A 238 -17.15 2.46 -7.36
N LYS A 239 -16.22 1.70 -7.96
CA LYS A 239 -16.28 0.23 -7.98
C LYS A 239 -16.08 -0.33 -6.58
N LYS A 240 -16.95 -1.26 -6.17
CA LYS A 240 -16.79 -2.03 -4.93
C LYS A 240 -15.62 -2.99 -5.05
N GLN A 241 -14.84 -3.09 -3.99
CA GLN A 241 -13.64 -3.89 -3.93
C GLN A 241 -13.62 -4.73 -2.66
N ALA A 242 -13.42 -6.03 -2.79
CA ALA A 242 -13.17 -6.90 -1.66
C ALA A 242 -11.74 -6.72 -1.17
N VAL A 243 -11.58 -6.55 0.13
CA VAL A 243 -10.30 -6.35 0.81
C VAL A 243 -10.16 -7.44 1.86
N ARG A 244 -9.04 -8.14 1.84
CA ARG A 244 -8.72 -9.24 2.75
C ARG A 244 -7.49 -8.90 3.57
N THR A 245 -7.45 -9.41 4.79
CA THR A 245 -6.26 -9.33 5.65
C THR A 245 -6.03 -10.69 6.30
N GLU A 246 -4.78 -11.02 6.55
CA GLU A 246 -4.42 -12.26 7.25
C GLU A 246 -4.89 -12.26 8.71
N SER A 247 -5.09 -11.07 9.31
CA SER A 247 -5.50 -10.94 10.71
C SER A 247 -6.96 -11.36 10.96
N PHE A 248 -7.82 -11.34 9.95
CA PHE A 248 -9.24 -11.64 10.07
C PHE A 248 -9.72 -12.49 8.90
N PRO A 249 -10.51 -13.56 9.16
CA PRO A 249 -11.00 -14.44 8.09
C PRO A 249 -12.12 -13.81 7.23
N GLN A 250 -12.71 -12.71 7.69
CA GLN A 250 -13.80 -12.01 7.00
C GLN A 250 -13.26 -11.08 5.92
N GLU A 251 -14.02 -10.93 4.84
CA GLU A 251 -13.76 -9.93 3.81
C GLU A 251 -14.38 -8.59 4.21
N PHE A 252 -13.65 -7.53 3.93
CA PHE A 252 -14.13 -6.15 4.07
C PHE A 252 -14.50 -5.63 2.68
N ILE A 253 -15.64 -4.98 2.56
CA ILE A 253 -16.06 -4.38 1.29
C ILE A 253 -15.76 -2.88 1.36
N GLY A 254 -14.85 -2.45 0.50
CA GLY A 254 -14.54 -1.04 0.28
C GLY A 254 -15.03 -0.56 -1.08
N GLN A 255 -14.83 0.72 -1.34
CA GLN A 255 -15.12 1.37 -2.61
C GLN A 255 -13.92 2.18 -3.05
N ILE A 256 -13.57 2.12 -4.35
CA ILE A 256 -12.50 2.94 -4.92
C ILE A 256 -12.98 4.40 -4.92
N THR A 257 -12.34 5.24 -4.13
CA THR A 257 -12.74 6.65 -3.92
C THR A 257 -11.80 7.64 -4.57
N ALA A 258 -10.53 7.26 -4.79
CA ALA A 258 -9.58 8.13 -5.44
C ALA A 258 -8.56 7.36 -6.28
N ILE A 259 -8.15 7.96 -7.37
CA ILE A 259 -7.03 7.53 -8.21
C ILE A 259 -6.17 8.77 -8.41
N SER A 260 -4.88 8.70 -8.03
CA SER A 260 -3.96 9.81 -8.20
C SER A 260 -3.82 10.17 -9.69
N PRO A 261 -3.90 11.44 -10.06
CA PRO A 261 -3.68 11.88 -11.45
C PRO A 261 -2.19 11.84 -11.84
N GLN A 262 -1.30 11.67 -10.87
CA GLN A 262 0.15 11.66 -11.06
C GLN A 262 0.74 10.36 -10.54
N ALA A 263 1.65 9.75 -11.30
CA ALA A 263 2.43 8.61 -10.86
C ALA A 263 3.49 9.03 -9.84
N ASP A 264 3.73 8.20 -8.87
CA ASP A 264 4.89 8.32 -7.98
C ASP A 264 6.17 8.12 -8.78
N GLN A 265 7.11 9.05 -8.67
CA GLN A 265 8.33 9.08 -9.48
C GLN A 265 9.30 7.92 -9.20
N LYS A 266 9.24 7.34 -8.00
CA LYS A 266 10.14 6.25 -7.59
C LYS A 266 9.59 4.90 -8.02
N SER A 267 8.33 4.64 -7.71
CA SER A 267 7.66 3.36 -8.00
C SER A 267 7.07 3.29 -9.40
N ARG A 268 6.86 4.43 -10.08
CA ARG A 268 6.15 4.57 -11.36
C ARG A 268 4.73 3.97 -11.33
N THR A 269 4.08 4.07 -10.18
CA THR A 269 2.72 3.58 -9.98
C THR A 269 1.79 4.73 -9.66
N PHE A 270 0.52 4.59 -10.01
CA PHE A 270 -0.54 5.51 -9.64
C PHE A 270 -1.14 5.06 -8.32
N GLN A 271 -1.22 5.97 -7.36
CA GLN A 271 -1.82 5.68 -6.07
C GLN A 271 -3.34 5.57 -6.19
N VAL A 272 -3.89 4.47 -5.69
CA VAL A 272 -5.32 4.21 -5.63
C VAL A 272 -5.74 4.07 -4.18
N GLU A 273 -6.88 4.70 -3.83
CA GLU A 273 -7.46 4.66 -2.50
C GLU A 273 -8.79 3.91 -2.52
N VAL A 274 -8.93 2.94 -1.66
CA VAL A 274 -10.17 2.21 -1.41
C VAL A 274 -10.65 2.55 -0.01
N THR A 275 -11.78 3.25 0.10
CA THR A 275 -12.39 3.58 1.40
C THR A 275 -13.22 2.42 1.91
N ILE A 276 -13.00 2.03 3.16
CA ILE A 276 -13.58 0.87 3.82
C ILE A 276 -14.26 1.31 5.12
N PRO A 277 -15.55 1.02 5.33
CA PRO A 277 -16.22 1.22 6.62
C PRO A 277 -15.58 0.36 7.71
N ASN A 278 -15.27 0.96 8.86
CA ASN A 278 -14.59 0.28 9.97
C ASN A 278 -15.32 0.49 11.31
N PRO A 279 -16.64 0.19 11.42
CA PRO A 279 -17.46 0.53 12.58
C PRO A 279 -17.06 -0.21 13.86
N ARG A 280 -16.32 -1.32 13.74
CA ARG A 280 -15.82 -2.11 14.88
C ARG A 280 -14.35 -1.81 15.18
N ASP A 281 -13.75 -0.84 14.51
CA ASP A 281 -12.32 -0.47 14.64
C ASP A 281 -11.36 -1.68 14.53
N LEU A 282 -11.72 -2.66 13.67
CA LEU A 282 -10.92 -3.87 13.44
C LEU A 282 -9.69 -3.58 12.59
N LEU A 283 -9.85 -2.77 11.55
CA LEU A 283 -8.75 -2.37 10.68
C LEU A 283 -7.98 -1.23 11.33
N LYS A 284 -6.73 -1.49 11.67
CA LYS A 284 -5.83 -0.51 12.31
C LYS A 284 -4.89 0.12 11.26
N SER A 285 -4.56 1.37 11.49
CA SER A 285 -3.53 2.05 10.70
C SER A 285 -2.21 1.26 10.69
N GLY A 286 -1.60 1.10 9.51
CA GLY A 286 -0.39 0.33 9.32
C GLY A 286 -0.60 -1.16 9.02
N MET A 287 -1.83 -1.69 9.10
CA MET A 287 -2.11 -3.05 8.64
C MET A 287 -1.91 -3.17 7.13
N VAL A 288 -1.43 -4.35 6.71
CA VAL A 288 -1.35 -4.72 5.30
C VAL A 288 -2.57 -5.54 4.94
N VAL A 289 -3.18 -5.19 3.82
CA VAL A 289 -4.34 -5.88 3.25
C VAL A 289 -4.09 -6.22 1.80
N THR A 290 -4.82 -7.20 1.29
CA THR A 290 -4.75 -7.63 -0.11
C THR A 290 -6.07 -7.33 -0.82
N LEU A 291 -5.95 -6.92 -2.09
CA LEU A 291 -7.07 -6.63 -2.96
C LEU A 291 -6.85 -7.28 -4.32
N ASP A 292 -7.94 -7.77 -4.93
CA ASP A 292 -7.92 -8.29 -6.30
C ASP A 292 -8.57 -7.26 -7.22
N LEU A 293 -7.80 -6.51 -8.00
CA LEU A 293 -8.31 -5.42 -8.87
C LEU A 293 -9.11 -5.88 -10.08
N GLY A 294 -9.53 -7.07 -10.07
CA GLY A 294 -10.38 -7.66 -11.09
C GLY A 294 -9.70 -8.83 -11.74
N GLN A 295 -10.51 -9.84 -11.82
CA GLN A 295 -10.25 -10.99 -12.65
C GLN A 295 -10.45 -10.51 -14.08
N THR A 296 -9.40 -10.34 -14.84
CA THR A 296 -9.53 -10.43 -16.28
C THR A 296 -9.91 -11.89 -16.54
N ARG A 297 -11.23 -12.17 -16.55
CA ARG A 297 -11.68 -13.44 -17.08
C ARG A 297 -11.07 -13.54 -18.46
N LEU A 298 -10.24 -14.54 -18.66
CA LEU A 298 -9.76 -14.86 -19.98
C LEU A 298 -11.02 -14.96 -20.87
N SER A 299 -11.06 -14.17 -21.93
CA SER A 299 -12.22 -14.14 -22.84
C SER A 299 -12.51 -15.51 -23.43
N HIS A 300 -11.53 -16.42 -23.36
CA HIS A 300 -11.60 -17.80 -23.80
C HIS A 300 -10.76 -18.69 -22.89
N PRO A 301 -11.18 -19.93 -22.58
CA PRO A 301 -10.35 -20.89 -21.87
C PRO A 301 -9.01 -21.06 -22.59
N VAL A 302 -7.91 -21.07 -21.86
CA VAL A 302 -6.57 -21.30 -22.40
C VAL A 302 -6.13 -22.71 -22.02
N LEU A 303 -5.63 -23.46 -22.99
CA LEU A 303 -5.04 -24.77 -22.71
C LEU A 303 -3.77 -24.59 -21.90
N VAL A 304 -3.62 -25.33 -20.81
CA VAL A 304 -2.45 -25.25 -19.95
C VAL A 304 -1.76 -26.59 -19.79
N VAL A 305 -0.44 -26.52 -19.71
CA VAL A 305 0.43 -27.66 -19.41
C VAL A 305 1.38 -27.31 -18.26
N PRO A 306 1.85 -28.27 -17.47
CA PRO A 306 2.91 -28.02 -16.48
C PRO A 306 4.16 -27.45 -17.15
N LEU A 307 4.83 -26.49 -16.48
CA LEU A 307 6.08 -25.90 -16.98
C LEU A 307 7.14 -26.96 -17.31
N SER A 308 7.17 -28.06 -16.57
CA SER A 308 8.09 -29.19 -16.77
C SER A 308 7.85 -29.98 -18.07
N ALA A 309 6.67 -29.82 -18.70
CA ALA A 309 6.35 -30.48 -19.98
C ALA A 309 6.96 -29.78 -21.19
N ILE A 310 7.39 -28.51 -21.04
CA ILE A 310 7.93 -27.72 -22.14
C ILE A 310 9.41 -28.03 -22.33
N VAL A 311 9.78 -28.41 -23.54
CA VAL A 311 11.15 -28.68 -23.94
C VAL A 311 11.59 -27.60 -24.93
N SER A 312 12.73 -26.95 -24.66
CA SER A 312 13.37 -26.03 -25.59
C SER A 312 14.16 -26.81 -26.65
N VAL A 313 13.99 -26.47 -27.92
CA VAL A 313 14.81 -27.01 -29.00
C VAL A 313 16.10 -26.21 -29.06
N GLY A 314 17.24 -26.83 -28.75
CA GLY A 314 18.54 -26.18 -28.58
C GLY A 314 19.23 -25.66 -29.85
N ASP A 315 18.51 -25.29 -30.90
CA ASP A 315 19.02 -24.83 -32.20
C ASP A 315 19.12 -23.30 -32.34
N GLY A 316 19.06 -22.57 -31.23
CA GLY A 316 19.14 -21.10 -31.24
C GLY A 316 17.88 -20.36 -31.70
N THR A 317 16.87 -21.08 -32.16
CA THR A 317 15.53 -20.55 -32.41
C THR A 317 14.68 -20.71 -31.14
N ASN A 318 13.96 -19.66 -30.74
CA ASN A 318 13.07 -19.67 -29.56
C ASN A 318 11.86 -20.61 -29.76
N THR A 319 12.12 -21.85 -30.18
CA THR A 319 11.10 -22.85 -30.54
C THR A 319 10.89 -23.78 -29.34
N PHE A 320 9.68 -23.79 -28.86
CA PHE A 320 9.25 -24.67 -27.75
C PHE A 320 8.46 -25.85 -28.29
N SER A 321 8.61 -27.00 -27.68
CA SER A 321 7.88 -28.22 -28.03
C SER A 321 7.45 -28.97 -26.77
N VAL A 322 6.45 -29.81 -26.92
CA VAL A 322 6.01 -30.80 -25.93
C VAL A 322 6.00 -32.19 -26.55
N PHE A 323 6.04 -33.22 -25.73
CA PHE A 323 5.83 -34.57 -26.20
C PHE A 323 4.41 -35.01 -25.88
N VAL A 324 3.64 -35.31 -26.92
CA VAL A 324 2.26 -35.84 -26.85
C VAL A 324 2.32 -37.34 -26.95
N ILE A 325 1.62 -38.05 -26.10
CA ILE A 325 1.53 -39.51 -26.09
C ILE A 325 0.33 -39.93 -26.97
N THR A 326 0.62 -40.81 -27.96
CA THR A 326 -0.39 -41.54 -28.71
C THR A 326 -0.29 -43.02 -28.36
N HIS A 327 -1.43 -43.72 -28.39
CA HIS A 327 -1.47 -45.17 -28.13
C HIS A 327 -1.56 -45.86 -29.49
N ASP A 328 -0.43 -46.39 -29.98
CA ASP A 328 -0.32 -47.07 -31.27
C ASP A 328 0.00 -48.54 -31.03
N ASN A 329 -0.80 -49.44 -31.61
CA ASN A 329 -0.59 -50.89 -31.58
C ASN A 329 -0.32 -51.49 -30.18
N GLY A 330 -0.99 -50.96 -29.14
CA GLY A 330 -0.83 -51.43 -27.76
C GLY A 330 0.37 -50.88 -27.03
N THR A 331 1.10 -49.91 -27.59
CA THR A 331 2.25 -49.24 -26.99
C THR A 331 2.08 -47.72 -26.96
N ASP A 332 2.57 -47.06 -25.92
CA ASP A 332 2.54 -45.61 -25.82
C ASP A 332 3.77 -45.01 -26.54
N VAL A 333 3.53 -44.19 -27.55
CA VAL A 333 4.58 -43.56 -28.37
C VAL A 333 4.56 -42.04 -28.12
N ALA A 334 5.72 -41.46 -27.92
CA ALA A 334 5.90 -40.03 -27.70
C ALA A 334 6.19 -39.30 -29.01
N HIS A 335 5.33 -38.36 -29.39
CA HIS A 335 5.50 -37.53 -30.58
C HIS A 335 5.81 -36.09 -30.17
N ARG A 336 6.90 -35.55 -30.74
CA ARG A 336 7.26 -34.16 -30.54
C ARG A 336 6.33 -33.26 -31.30
N ARG A 337 5.70 -32.28 -30.60
CA ARG A 337 4.81 -31.30 -31.23
C ARG A 337 5.27 -29.90 -30.85
N ALA A 338 5.52 -29.04 -31.87
CA ALA A 338 5.83 -27.65 -31.69
C ALA A 338 4.65 -26.91 -31.07
N VAL A 339 4.92 -26.06 -30.06
CA VAL A 339 3.89 -25.29 -29.36
C VAL A 339 4.30 -23.83 -29.26
N GLN A 340 3.32 -22.96 -29.24
CA GLN A 340 3.51 -21.55 -28.96
C GLN A 340 3.07 -21.28 -27.51
N PRO A 341 4.01 -21.07 -26.55
CA PRO A 341 3.66 -20.76 -25.18
C PRO A 341 3.07 -19.34 -25.10
N GLY A 342 2.16 -19.17 -24.13
CA GLY A 342 1.53 -17.93 -23.77
C GLY A 342 1.90 -17.50 -22.34
N GLY A 343 0.93 -16.98 -21.57
CA GLY A 343 1.09 -16.55 -20.18
C GLY A 343 1.41 -17.69 -19.23
N ALA A 344 2.03 -17.38 -18.08
CA ALA A 344 2.28 -18.32 -16.99
C ALA A 344 1.13 -18.26 -15.98
N TYR A 345 0.64 -19.43 -15.54
CA TYR A 345 -0.49 -19.59 -14.60
C TYR A 345 -0.04 -20.45 -13.42
N GLY A 346 0.62 -19.84 -12.43
CA GLY A 346 1.24 -20.56 -11.32
C GLY A 346 2.39 -21.44 -11.79
N ASN A 347 2.25 -22.78 -11.66
CA ASN A 347 3.21 -23.77 -12.15
C ASN A 347 2.88 -24.32 -13.54
N LYS A 348 1.86 -23.77 -14.21
CA LYS A 348 1.42 -24.15 -15.56
C LYS A 348 1.71 -23.00 -16.54
N VAL A 349 1.85 -23.36 -17.83
CA VAL A 349 2.03 -22.41 -18.94
C VAL A 349 0.87 -22.59 -19.90
N GLY A 350 0.28 -21.47 -20.30
CA GLY A 350 -0.74 -21.43 -21.34
C GLY A 350 -0.13 -21.77 -22.70
N ILE A 351 -0.86 -22.49 -23.52
CA ILE A 351 -0.47 -22.82 -24.89
C ILE A 351 -1.46 -22.16 -25.84
N LEU A 352 -0.95 -21.25 -26.66
CA LEU A 352 -1.76 -20.51 -27.64
C LEU A 352 -2.05 -21.34 -28.90
N ARG A 353 -1.11 -22.18 -29.33
CA ARG A 353 -1.23 -23.04 -30.51
C ARG A 353 -0.42 -24.31 -30.34
N GLY A 354 -0.88 -25.40 -30.97
CA GLY A 354 -0.14 -26.68 -31.07
C GLY A 354 -0.70 -27.82 -30.24
N LEU A 355 -1.68 -27.58 -29.36
CA LEU A 355 -2.34 -28.63 -28.55
C LEU A 355 -3.86 -28.55 -28.67
N ASN A 356 -4.51 -29.67 -28.38
CA ASN A 356 -5.96 -29.78 -28.24
C ASN A 356 -6.33 -30.13 -26.78
N SER A 357 -7.54 -29.77 -26.37
CA SER A 357 -8.06 -30.19 -25.06
C SER A 357 -8.11 -31.73 -24.99
N GLY A 358 -7.60 -32.30 -23.90
CA GLY A 358 -7.52 -33.72 -23.68
C GLY A 358 -6.28 -34.42 -24.25
N ASP A 359 -5.39 -33.73 -24.99
CA ASP A 359 -4.09 -34.27 -25.38
C ASP A 359 -3.30 -34.70 -24.09
N ARG A 360 -2.62 -35.84 -24.17
CA ARG A 360 -1.80 -36.35 -23.06
C ARG A 360 -0.34 -35.94 -23.28
N VAL A 361 0.20 -35.06 -22.44
CA VAL A 361 1.58 -34.57 -22.57
C VAL A 361 2.48 -35.14 -21.48
N ILE A 362 3.75 -35.37 -21.80
CA ILE A 362 4.75 -35.82 -20.82
C ILE A 362 5.06 -34.64 -19.90
N SER A 363 4.73 -34.78 -18.62
CA SER A 363 5.01 -33.78 -17.57
C SER A 363 6.38 -33.96 -16.91
N ASN A 364 6.85 -35.21 -16.76
CA ASN A 364 8.18 -35.53 -16.26
C ASN A 364 8.88 -36.53 -17.18
N GLY A 365 10.19 -36.34 -17.38
CA GLY A 365 10.99 -37.18 -18.27
C GLY A 365 11.01 -36.72 -19.73
N ALA A 366 10.38 -35.58 -20.07
CA ALA A 366 10.32 -35.06 -21.44
C ALA A 366 11.71 -34.84 -22.07
N ASN A 367 12.72 -34.48 -21.28
CA ASN A 367 14.11 -34.30 -21.73
C ASN A 367 14.85 -35.61 -22.03
N LEU A 368 14.31 -36.77 -21.65
CA LEU A 368 14.91 -38.06 -21.82
C LEU A 368 14.32 -38.83 -23.02
N VAL A 369 13.37 -38.24 -23.72
CA VAL A 369 12.61 -38.88 -24.79
C VAL A 369 12.92 -38.22 -26.12
N THR A 370 12.99 -39.05 -27.17
CA THR A 370 13.15 -38.60 -28.56
C THR A 370 11.84 -38.78 -29.33
N ASP A 371 11.71 -38.07 -30.45
CA ASP A 371 10.51 -38.18 -31.31
C ASP A 371 10.33 -39.60 -31.84
N GLY A 372 9.08 -40.12 -31.78
CA GLY A 372 8.75 -41.47 -32.18
C GLY A 372 9.17 -42.57 -31.22
N GLN A 373 9.69 -42.24 -30.03
CA GLN A 373 10.15 -43.22 -29.04
C GLN A 373 9.00 -43.85 -28.27
N THR A 374 9.03 -45.18 -28.15
CA THR A 374 8.14 -45.95 -27.25
C THR A 374 8.51 -45.66 -25.79
N VAL A 375 7.55 -45.33 -24.96
CA VAL A 375 7.74 -44.96 -23.57
C VAL A 375 6.88 -45.81 -22.64
N ARG A 376 7.24 -45.84 -21.36
CA ARG A 376 6.44 -46.46 -20.31
C ARG A 376 5.80 -45.38 -19.45
N VAL A 377 4.49 -45.24 -19.53
CA VAL A 377 3.75 -44.31 -18.67
C VAL A 377 3.71 -44.88 -17.25
N ILE A 378 4.19 -44.07 -16.31
CA ILE A 378 4.07 -44.34 -14.88
C ILE A 378 3.08 -43.38 -14.26
N PRO A 379 2.30 -43.80 -13.23
CA PRO A 379 1.29 -42.97 -12.59
C PRO A 379 1.91 -41.78 -11.87
#